data_180b9d363e4707da0a4a48c2879108e3
#
_entry.id   180b9d363e4707da0a4a48c2879108e3
#
_cell.length_a   1.000
_cell.length_b   1.000
_cell.length_c   1.000
_cell.angle_alpha   90.00
_cell.angle_beta   90.00
_cell.angle_gamma   90.00
#
_symmetry.space_group_name_H-M   'P 1'
#
loop_
_entity.id
_entity.type
_entity.pdbx_description
1 polymer ?
#
loop_
_entity_poly.entity_id
_entity_poly.type
_entity_poly.pdbx_seq_one_letter_code
_entity_poly.pdbx_strand_id
1 'polypeptide(L)'
;ECMSIWSRFIGTRKSEETNNVIGNQIHMCHMMPSRYAIVDVEIGLKDHKIHDIGALRHDGATFHKSSKEELFKFLGDINYVCGHNIIHHDARYLFTDEACRWLLVDTLYISPLLFPERPYHKLVKDDKLISEQMNNPVNDCEKAKDLLLDEITRWNLLPNEKRRLFASLLKDKKEFEGFFSMVGAEYINEGVSELIRNLYVGKICQHADLDMLVRQHPCELAYALALIATTDYRSITPGWVLHNYPGVEFVIKLLRHASCNEGCVYCNSQLDVLHNLKAFFGYGRFRTYEGEPLQEQAAQAAVKG
;
A
#
# COMPACT_ATOMS: atom_id res chain seq x y z
N GLU A 1 -0.91 28.45 -5.24
CA GLU A 1 0.30 27.61 -4.98
C GLU A 1 0.06 26.12 -5.21
N CYS A 2 -1.16 25.60 -5.16
CA CYS A 2 -1.47 24.18 -5.52
C CYS A 2 -1.36 23.85 -7.01
N MET A 3 -1.16 24.81 -7.90
CA MET A 3 -1.22 24.59 -9.35
C MET A 3 0.11 24.21 -10.03
N SER A 4 1.26 24.25 -9.34
CA SER A 4 2.57 24.10 -9.99
C SER A 4 3.08 22.65 -10.16
N ILE A 5 2.54 21.68 -9.45
CA ILE A 5 3.06 20.30 -9.40
C ILE A 5 2.45 19.40 -10.47
N TRP A 6 1.22 19.69 -10.93
CA TRP A 6 0.48 18.83 -11.86
C TRP A 6 0.77 19.05 -13.36
N SER A 7 1.38 20.17 -13.73
CA SER A 7 1.67 20.46 -15.15
C SER A 7 2.73 19.56 -15.79
N ARG A 8 3.44 18.74 -15.03
CA ARG A 8 4.50 17.85 -15.52
C ARG A 8 4.05 16.44 -15.94
N PHE A 9 2.82 16.05 -15.66
CA PHE A 9 2.34 14.68 -15.87
C PHE A 9 1.25 14.49 -16.91
N ILE A 10 0.71 15.55 -17.53
CA ILE A 10 -0.37 15.43 -18.52
C ILE A 10 0.14 15.89 -19.88
N GLY A 11 0.57 14.93 -20.70
CA GLY A 11 0.66 15.09 -22.15
C GLY A 11 -0.76 15.30 -22.71
N THR A 12 -0.92 16.39 -23.42
CA THR A 12 -2.09 16.89 -24.18
C THR A 12 -3.10 15.85 -24.65
N ARG A 13 -4.30 15.81 -24.03
CA ARG A 13 -5.58 15.37 -24.62
C ARG A 13 -6.72 16.26 -24.17
N LYS A 14 -7.35 16.85 -25.17
CA LYS A 14 -8.62 17.57 -25.35
C LYS A 14 -9.57 17.93 -24.19
N SER A 15 -10.06 19.14 -24.32
CA SER A 15 -10.80 20.08 -23.50
C SER A 15 -12.14 19.72 -22.83
N GLU A 16 -12.62 18.49 -22.86
CA GLU A 16 -13.86 18.08 -22.16
C GLU A 16 -13.60 17.32 -20.85
N GLU A 17 -12.42 16.70 -20.72
CA GLU A 17 -12.01 16.05 -19.45
C GLU A 17 -11.55 17.05 -18.39
N THR A 18 -11.12 18.25 -18.79
CA THR A 18 -10.58 19.28 -17.87
C THR A 18 -11.61 19.83 -16.90
N ASN A 19 -12.88 19.95 -17.29
CA ASN A 19 -13.92 20.49 -16.40
C ASN A 19 -14.36 19.50 -15.31
N ASN A 20 -14.31 18.20 -15.59
CA ASN A 20 -14.57 17.15 -14.59
C ASN A 20 -13.41 16.99 -13.60
N VAL A 21 -12.18 17.20 -14.04
CA VAL A 21 -10.98 17.14 -13.20
C VAL A 21 -10.93 18.32 -12.24
N ILE A 22 -11.29 19.53 -12.69
CA ILE A 22 -11.34 20.74 -11.84
C ILE A 22 -12.46 20.66 -10.82
N GLY A 23 -13.65 20.15 -11.18
CA GLY A 23 -14.74 19.91 -10.24
C GLY A 23 -14.39 18.91 -9.13
N ASN A 24 -13.71 17.83 -9.48
CA ASN A 24 -13.19 16.85 -8.52
C ASN A 24 -12.05 17.39 -7.66
N GLN A 25 -11.19 18.27 -8.19
CA GLN A 25 -10.09 18.90 -7.42
C GLN A 25 -10.62 19.87 -6.35
N ILE A 26 -11.69 20.63 -6.63
CA ILE A 26 -12.30 21.53 -5.65
C ILE A 26 -12.99 20.72 -4.54
N HIS A 27 -13.59 19.57 -4.87
CA HIS A 27 -14.19 18.68 -3.88
C HIS A 27 -13.13 17.95 -3.02
N MET A 28 -11.98 17.62 -3.58
CA MET A 28 -10.85 17.00 -2.86
C MET A 28 -10.16 17.96 -1.88
N CYS A 29 -10.10 19.26 -2.18
CA CYS A 29 -9.51 20.25 -1.27
C CYS A 29 -10.32 20.39 0.06
N HIS A 30 -11.61 19.99 0.07
CA HIS A 30 -12.45 19.97 1.26
C HIS A 30 -12.36 18.68 2.10
N MET A 31 -11.64 17.66 1.62
CA MET A 31 -11.50 16.34 2.29
C MET A 31 -10.15 16.15 3.01
N MET A 32 -9.30 17.18 3.02
CA MET A 32 -8.04 17.08 3.77
C MET A 32 -8.31 17.14 5.27
N PRO A 33 -7.78 16.18 6.04
CA PRO A 33 -7.93 16.24 7.49
C PRO A 33 -7.31 17.54 8.01
N SER A 34 -8.07 18.26 8.79
CA SER A 34 -7.52 19.36 9.60
C SER A 34 -6.79 18.73 10.81
N ARG A 35 -5.73 19.41 11.29
CA ARG A 35 -5.02 19.05 12.53
C ARG A 35 -4.16 17.79 12.46
N TYR A 36 -3.26 17.74 11.48
CA TYR A 36 -2.16 16.75 11.46
C TYR A 36 -0.80 17.46 11.44
N ALA A 37 0.24 16.72 11.82
CA ALA A 37 1.62 17.10 11.58
C ALA A 37 2.40 15.89 11.06
N ILE A 38 3.34 16.14 10.15
CA ILE A 38 4.35 15.16 9.75
C ILE A 38 5.54 15.34 10.68
N VAL A 39 6.12 14.24 11.12
CA VAL A 39 7.31 14.23 12.00
C VAL A 39 8.33 13.24 11.46
N ASP A 40 9.59 13.62 11.50
CA ASP A 40 10.74 12.80 11.21
C ASP A 40 11.83 13.04 12.26
N VAL A 41 12.53 11.97 12.67
CA VAL A 41 13.51 12.04 13.76
C VAL A 41 14.84 11.45 13.32
N GLU A 42 15.91 12.24 13.43
CA GLU A 42 17.26 11.77 13.18
C GLU A 42 17.90 11.20 14.47
N ILE A 43 18.26 9.93 14.40
CA ILE A 43 18.83 9.18 15.52
C ILE A 43 20.31 8.95 15.31
N GLY A 44 21.11 9.24 16.32
CA GLY A 44 22.52 8.97 16.29
C GLY A 44 22.84 7.47 16.24
N LEU A 45 23.63 7.05 15.26
CA LEU A 45 23.97 5.64 15.02
C LEU A 45 24.75 4.99 16.18
N LYS A 46 25.50 5.79 16.96
CA LYS A 46 26.38 5.29 18.03
C LYS A 46 25.74 5.37 19.41
N ASP A 47 25.01 6.45 19.67
CA ASP A 47 24.47 6.74 21.01
C ASP A 47 22.96 6.45 21.12
N HIS A 48 22.30 6.15 19.99
CA HIS A 48 20.86 5.88 19.89
C HIS A 48 20.00 6.99 20.53
N LYS A 49 20.48 8.26 20.48
CA LYS A 49 19.75 9.43 20.97
C LYS A 49 19.20 10.23 19.82
N ILE A 50 18.16 11.00 20.11
CA ILE A 50 17.62 11.99 19.20
C ILE A 50 18.67 13.08 19.00
N HIS A 51 19.13 13.27 17.77
CA HIS A 51 20.02 14.33 17.36
C HIS A 51 19.25 15.52 16.80
N ASP A 52 18.20 15.25 16.05
CA ASP A 52 17.39 16.28 15.41
C ASP A 52 15.96 15.80 15.21
N ILE A 53 15.01 16.74 15.19
CA ILE A 53 13.60 16.50 14.94
C ILE A 53 13.09 17.52 13.94
N GLY A 54 12.55 17.05 12.82
CA GLY A 54 11.77 17.85 11.90
C GLY A 54 10.28 17.63 12.12
N ALA A 55 9.50 18.69 12.03
CA ALA A 55 8.06 18.54 11.91
C ALA A 55 7.44 19.64 11.03
N LEU A 56 6.34 19.26 10.37
CA LEU A 56 5.60 20.11 9.47
C LEU A 56 4.11 19.96 9.76
N ARG A 57 3.46 21.02 10.23
CA ARG A 57 2.02 21.05 10.51
C ARG A 57 1.21 21.27 9.23
N HIS A 58 -0.06 20.89 9.27
CA HIS A 58 -1.03 21.09 8.19
C HIS A 58 -1.21 22.56 7.79
N ASP A 59 -0.97 23.51 8.71
CA ASP A 59 -1.06 24.95 8.50
C ASP A 59 0.22 25.57 7.91
N GLY A 60 1.25 24.74 7.62
CA GLY A 60 2.52 25.16 7.06
C GLY A 60 3.56 25.57 8.11
N ALA A 61 3.25 25.54 9.40
CA ALA A 61 4.23 25.79 10.45
C ALA A 61 5.26 24.67 10.49
N THR A 62 6.54 25.02 10.65
CA THR A 62 7.67 24.09 10.69
C THR A 62 8.35 24.10 12.05
N PHE A 63 8.92 22.96 12.43
CA PHE A 63 9.72 22.77 13.61
C PHE A 63 11.04 22.08 13.24
N HIS A 64 12.16 22.56 13.79
CA HIS A 64 13.47 21.98 13.55
C HIS A 64 14.33 22.19 14.78
N LYS A 65 14.34 21.24 15.71
CA LYS A 65 15.10 21.24 16.97
C LYS A 65 15.24 19.83 17.51
N SER A 66 16.07 19.62 18.52
CA SER A 66 16.29 18.31 19.16
C SER A 66 15.46 18.05 20.43
N SER A 67 14.64 19.01 20.90
CA SER A 67 13.86 18.86 22.14
C SER A 67 12.49 18.26 21.89
N LYS A 68 12.20 17.12 22.55
CA LYS A 68 10.87 16.46 22.54
C LYS A 68 9.80 17.35 23.18
N GLU A 69 10.13 18.04 24.27
CA GLU A 69 9.19 18.88 25.01
C GLU A 69 8.73 20.06 24.15
N GLU A 70 9.65 20.65 23.38
CA GLU A 70 9.31 21.71 22.44
C GLU A 70 8.50 21.18 21.26
N LEU A 71 8.82 19.98 20.75
CA LEU A 71 8.01 19.31 19.73
C LEU A 71 6.59 19.09 20.23
N PHE A 72 6.39 18.56 21.45
CA PHE A 72 5.05 18.31 21.98
C PHE A 72 4.23 19.60 22.17
N LYS A 73 4.89 20.70 22.52
CA LYS A 73 4.24 22.04 22.53
C LYS A 73 3.88 22.50 21.12
N PHE A 74 4.76 22.28 20.14
CA PHE A 74 4.52 22.61 18.74
C PHE A 74 3.37 21.78 18.13
N LEU A 75 3.29 20.51 18.44
CA LEU A 75 2.20 19.63 17.99
C LEU A 75 0.83 20.09 18.56
N GLY A 76 0.80 20.56 19.81
CA GLY A 76 -0.38 21.20 20.40
C GLY A 76 -1.67 20.38 20.30
N ASP A 77 -2.64 20.91 19.55
CA ASP A 77 -4.01 20.39 19.42
C ASP A 77 -4.26 19.53 18.17
N ILE A 78 -3.21 19.03 17.53
CA ILE A 78 -3.36 18.12 16.38
C ILE A 78 -3.94 16.78 16.84
N ASN A 79 -4.59 16.07 15.90
CA ASN A 79 -5.16 14.74 16.14
C ASN A 79 -4.23 13.62 15.67
N TYR A 80 -3.48 13.87 14.57
CA TYR A 80 -2.70 12.86 13.88
C TYR A 80 -1.23 13.29 13.80
N VAL A 81 -0.33 12.38 14.18
CA VAL A 81 1.10 12.48 13.90
C VAL A 81 1.43 11.48 12.81
N CYS A 82 1.89 12.00 11.68
CA CYS A 82 2.17 11.23 10.48
C CYS A 82 3.68 11.18 10.22
N GLY A 83 4.13 10.12 9.58
CA GLY A 83 5.51 9.97 9.18
C GLY A 83 5.70 8.73 8.32
N HIS A 84 6.93 8.54 7.86
CA HIS A 84 7.29 7.36 7.08
C HIS A 84 8.08 6.38 7.94
N ASN A 85 7.51 5.22 8.23
CA ASN A 85 8.00 4.26 9.24
C ASN A 85 7.95 4.79 10.68
N ILE A 86 7.07 5.75 10.94
CA ILE A 86 6.99 6.43 12.23
C ILE A 86 6.68 5.48 13.39
N ILE A 87 5.81 4.47 13.18
CA ILE A 87 5.39 3.54 14.23
C ILE A 87 6.56 2.71 14.77
N HIS A 88 7.41 2.21 13.89
CA HIS A 88 8.50 1.32 14.29
C HIS A 88 9.85 2.02 14.43
N HIS A 89 9.98 3.26 13.99
CA HIS A 89 11.21 4.03 14.12
C HIS A 89 11.02 5.19 15.10
N ASP A 90 10.41 6.28 14.69
CA ASP A 90 10.41 7.55 15.42
C ASP A 90 9.64 7.49 16.74
N ALA A 91 8.49 6.80 16.75
CA ALA A 91 7.64 6.69 17.92
C ALA A 91 8.35 6.05 19.13
N ARG A 92 9.29 5.14 18.90
CA ARG A 92 10.08 4.49 19.96
C ARG A 92 10.95 5.47 20.73
N TYR A 93 11.39 6.53 20.06
CA TYR A 93 12.23 7.55 20.68
C TYR A 93 11.43 8.72 21.23
N LEU A 94 10.31 9.05 20.55
CA LEU A 94 9.46 10.16 20.95
C LEU A 94 8.57 9.83 22.17
N PHE A 95 7.99 8.64 22.21
CA PHE A 95 6.93 8.27 23.18
C PHE A 95 7.38 7.18 24.16
N THR A 96 8.63 7.28 24.65
CA THR A 96 9.21 6.26 25.56
C THR A 96 8.52 6.19 26.92
N ASP A 97 8.10 7.31 27.46
CA ASP A 97 7.67 7.44 28.86
C ASP A 97 6.21 7.88 29.00
N GLU A 98 5.55 8.25 27.91
CA GLU A 98 4.17 8.75 27.89
C GLU A 98 3.33 7.98 26.87
N ALA A 99 2.07 7.73 27.22
CA ALA A 99 1.11 7.22 26.24
C ALA A 99 0.94 8.24 25.12
N CYS A 100 1.19 7.82 23.89
CA CYS A 100 0.98 8.66 22.72
C CYS A 100 -0.51 9.06 22.64
N ARG A 101 -0.79 10.35 22.80
CA ARG A 101 -2.16 10.91 22.72
C ARG A 101 -2.68 11.12 21.32
N TRP A 102 -1.79 11.02 20.34
CA TRP A 102 -2.11 11.21 18.94
C TRP A 102 -2.29 9.88 18.22
N LEU A 103 -3.14 9.85 17.22
CA LEU A 103 -3.20 8.73 16.30
C LEU A 103 -2.02 8.79 15.33
N LEU A 104 -1.25 7.72 15.27
CA LEU A 104 -0.10 7.62 14.38
C LEU A 104 -0.54 7.18 12.98
N VAL A 105 -0.07 7.89 11.96
CA VAL A 105 -0.30 7.55 10.54
C VAL A 105 1.04 7.23 9.90
N ASP A 106 1.21 5.98 9.49
CA ASP A 106 2.45 5.49 8.91
C ASP A 106 2.29 5.23 7.41
N THR A 107 2.89 6.10 6.60
CA THR A 107 2.81 6.01 5.14
C THR A 107 3.48 4.74 4.59
N LEU A 108 4.47 4.17 5.29
CA LEU A 108 5.15 2.95 4.82
C LEU A 108 4.23 1.72 4.80
N TYR A 109 3.25 1.65 5.70
CA TYR A 109 2.26 0.56 5.74
C TYR A 109 1.16 0.72 4.69
N ILE A 110 0.78 1.96 4.42
CA ILE A 110 -0.30 2.30 3.49
C ILE A 110 0.18 2.23 2.04
N SER A 111 1.42 2.66 1.77
CA SER A 111 1.97 2.75 0.43
C SER A 111 1.89 1.44 -0.37
N PRO A 112 2.27 0.25 0.15
CA PRO A 112 2.15 -1.01 -0.60
C PRO A 112 0.71 -1.45 -0.86
N LEU A 113 -0.21 -1.04 0.00
CA LEU A 113 -1.64 -1.34 -0.17
C LEU A 113 -2.25 -0.54 -1.33
N LEU A 114 -1.85 0.73 -1.47
CA LEU A 114 -2.42 1.66 -2.45
C LEU A 114 -1.64 1.73 -3.77
N PHE A 115 -0.33 1.46 -3.72
CA PHE A 115 0.56 1.47 -4.88
C PHE A 115 1.28 0.13 -5.04
N PRO A 116 0.55 -1.00 -5.13
CA PRO A 116 1.14 -2.34 -5.17
C PRO A 116 2.03 -2.56 -6.40
N GLU A 117 1.92 -1.72 -7.44
CA GLU A 117 2.76 -1.74 -8.63
C GLU A 117 4.17 -1.18 -8.40
N ARG A 118 4.40 -0.45 -7.29
CA ARG A 118 5.72 0.11 -6.97
C ARG A 118 6.59 -0.96 -6.30
N PRO A 119 7.81 -1.20 -6.78
CA PRO A 119 8.71 -2.20 -6.17
C PRO A 119 9.33 -1.72 -4.85
N TYR A 120 9.37 -0.39 -4.65
CA TYR A 120 9.96 0.25 -3.47
C TYR A 120 8.98 1.24 -2.85
N HIS A 121 8.94 1.23 -1.52
CA HIS A 121 8.06 2.09 -0.72
C HIS A 121 8.82 2.98 0.27
N LYS A 122 10.15 2.97 0.24
CA LYS A 122 10.96 3.92 1.02
C LYS A 122 10.93 5.30 0.37
N LEU A 123 10.97 6.35 1.19
CA LEU A 123 11.19 7.70 0.68
C LEU A 123 12.50 7.76 -0.09
N VAL A 124 12.47 8.31 -1.29
CA VAL A 124 13.66 8.50 -2.11
C VAL A 124 14.47 9.64 -1.47
N LYS A 125 15.64 9.31 -0.94
CA LYS A 125 16.63 10.33 -0.53
C LYS A 125 17.30 10.82 -1.80
N ASP A 126 17.17 12.11 -2.08
CA ASP A 126 17.82 12.74 -3.22
C ASP A 126 19.32 12.51 -3.14
N ASP A 127 19.95 12.38 -4.32
CA ASP A 127 21.33 11.93 -4.52
C ASP A 127 22.31 12.50 -3.49
N LYS A 128 23.11 11.62 -2.90
CA LYS A 128 24.16 11.86 -1.89
C LYS A 128 25.31 12.78 -2.36
N LEU A 129 25.13 13.58 -3.39
CA LEU A 129 26.19 14.37 -4.04
C LEU A 129 26.29 15.82 -3.57
N ILE A 130 25.39 16.32 -2.70
CA ILE A 130 25.48 17.69 -2.17
C ILE A 130 25.51 17.63 -0.64
N SER A 131 26.69 17.84 -0.08
CA SER A 131 27.14 17.42 1.25
C SER A 131 26.59 18.16 2.47
N GLU A 132 25.78 19.20 2.38
CA GLU A 132 25.34 19.98 3.55
C GLU A 132 23.82 20.04 3.78
N GLN A 133 23.00 19.53 2.83
CA GLN A 133 21.55 19.42 3.00
C GLN A 133 21.08 17.99 3.28
N MET A 134 21.99 17.08 3.51
CA MET A 134 21.79 15.63 3.44
C MET A 134 20.98 15.02 4.60
N ASN A 135 20.78 15.72 5.70
CA ASN A 135 20.07 15.22 6.88
C ASN A 135 19.18 16.32 7.48
N ASN A 136 18.38 17.00 6.66
CA ASN A 136 17.41 17.94 7.19
C ASN A 136 16.06 17.19 7.34
N PRO A 137 15.64 16.85 8.57
CA PRO A 137 14.41 16.10 8.81
C PRO A 137 13.15 16.85 8.34
N VAL A 138 13.20 18.16 8.16
CA VAL A 138 12.08 18.94 7.58
C VAL A 138 11.87 18.59 6.11
N ASN A 139 12.94 18.36 5.34
CA ASN A 139 12.81 17.92 3.93
C ASN A 139 12.19 16.53 3.82
N ASP A 140 12.54 15.62 4.75
CA ASP A 140 11.94 14.28 4.79
C ASP A 140 10.46 14.37 5.23
N CYS A 141 10.10 15.32 6.11
CA CYS A 141 8.70 15.65 6.41
C CYS A 141 7.92 16.14 5.17
N GLU A 142 8.51 16.98 4.31
CA GLU A 142 7.86 17.44 3.07
C GLU A 142 7.57 16.27 2.13
N LYS A 143 8.56 15.38 1.92
CA LYS A 143 8.38 14.17 1.10
C LYS A 143 7.33 13.22 1.68
N ALA A 144 7.35 13.01 3.00
CA ALA A 144 6.36 12.18 3.67
C ALA A 144 4.94 12.78 3.59
N LYS A 145 4.83 14.12 3.63
CA LYS A 145 3.58 14.83 3.40
C LYS A 145 3.05 14.59 1.99
N ASP A 146 3.91 14.76 0.97
CA ASP A 146 3.50 14.55 -0.42
C ASP A 146 3.02 13.11 -0.64
N LEU A 147 3.73 12.12 -0.08
CA LEU A 147 3.31 10.72 -0.12
C LEU A 147 1.96 10.51 0.58
N LEU A 148 1.75 11.08 1.77
CA LEU A 148 0.48 11.00 2.48
C LEU A 148 -0.69 11.57 1.66
N LEU A 149 -0.47 12.69 0.97
CA LEU A 149 -1.47 13.31 0.10
C LEU A 149 -1.80 12.42 -1.11
N ASP A 150 -0.78 11.80 -1.71
CA ASP A 150 -0.95 10.81 -2.77
C ASP A 150 -1.75 9.60 -2.29
N GLU A 151 -1.46 9.11 -1.08
CA GLU A 151 -2.16 7.98 -0.46
C GLU A 151 -3.64 8.29 -0.19
N ILE A 152 -3.93 9.46 0.39
CA ILE A 152 -5.32 9.91 0.62
C ILE A 152 -6.06 10.04 -0.73
N THR A 153 -5.40 10.62 -1.72
CA THR A 153 -5.95 10.75 -3.07
C THR A 153 -6.25 9.39 -3.67
N ARG A 154 -5.29 8.47 -3.63
CA ARG A 154 -5.44 7.12 -4.17
C ARG A 154 -6.54 6.33 -3.43
N TRP A 155 -6.60 6.45 -2.09
CA TRP A 155 -7.67 5.86 -1.29
C TRP A 155 -9.06 6.32 -1.75
N ASN A 156 -9.23 7.63 -1.96
CA ASN A 156 -10.51 8.22 -2.38
C ASN A 156 -10.91 7.82 -3.81
N LEU A 157 -9.94 7.51 -4.67
CA LEU A 157 -10.18 6.99 -6.02
C LEU A 157 -10.54 5.49 -6.06
N LEU A 158 -10.30 4.75 -4.99
CA LEU A 158 -10.73 3.34 -4.93
C LEU A 158 -12.26 3.26 -4.89
N PRO A 159 -12.86 2.23 -5.55
CA PRO A 159 -14.28 1.90 -5.38
C PRO A 159 -14.64 1.72 -3.90
N ASN A 160 -15.85 2.13 -3.50
CA ASN A 160 -16.26 2.09 -2.10
C ASN A 160 -16.16 0.68 -1.49
N GLU A 161 -16.53 -0.34 -2.25
CA GLU A 161 -16.44 -1.73 -1.81
C GLU A 161 -15.00 -2.16 -1.51
N LYS A 162 -14.02 -1.71 -2.31
CA LYS A 162 -12.60 -1.99 -2.05
C LYS A 162 -12.09 -1.26 -0.81
N ARG A 163 -12.50 0.00 -0.60
CA ARG A 163 -12.15 0.75 0.62
C ARG A 163 -12.67 0.04 1.85
N ARG A 164 -13.96 -0.33 1.84
CA ARG A 164 -14.60 -1.06 2.94
C ARG A 164 -13.96 -2.43 3.17
N LEU A 165 -13.58 -3.13 2.10
CA LEU A 165 -12.87 -4.41 2.20
C LEU A 165 -11.52 -4.25 2.92
N PHE A 166 -10.65 -3.36 2.44
CA PHE A 166 -9.33 -3.16 3.04
C PHE A 166 -9.43 -2.65 4.48
N ALA A 167 -10.31 -1.68 4.75
CA ALA A 167 -10.54 -1.20 6.10
C ALA A 167 -10.98 -2.35 7.03
N SER A 168 -11.91 -3.22 6.58
CA SER A 168 -12.41 -4.33 7.41
C SER A 168 -11.38 -5.42 7.67
N LEU A 169 -10.51 -5.73 6.72
CA LEU A 169 -9.41 -6.67 6.90
C LEU A 169 -8.37 -6.16 7.91
N LEU A 170 -8.16 -4.84 7.97
CA LEU A 170 -7.06 -4.23 8.70
C LEU A 170 -7.51 -3.45 9.97
N LYS A 171 -8.81 -3.47 10.30
CA LYS A 171 -9.42 -2.68 11.38
C LYS A 171 -8.78 -2.88 12.77
N ASP A 172 -8.31 -4.10 13.06
CA ASP A 172 -7.75 -4.47 14.36
C ASP A 172 -6.21 -4.33 14.40
N LYS A 173 -5.63 -3.64 13.41
CA LYS A 173 -4.19 -3.45 13.27
C LYS A 173 -3.82 -2.00 13.54
N LYS A 174 -3.02 -1.77 14.59
CA LYS A 174 -2.61 -0.43 15.04
C LYS A 174 -1.90 0.38 13.97
N GLU A 175 -1.19 -0.30 13.06
CA GLU A 175 -0.43 0.30 11.97
C GLU A 175 -1.33 1.02 10.95
N PHE A 176 -2.62 0.66 10.90
CA PHE A 176 -3.59 1.22 9.96
C PHE A 176 -4.65 2.11 10.62
N GLU A 177 -4.78 2.05 11.95
CA GLU A 177 -5.82 2.74 12.72
C GLU A 177 -5.84 4.25 12.43
N GLY A 178 -4.68 4.89 12.51
CA GLY A 178 -4.58 6.34 12.30
C GLY A 178 -4.99 6.76 10.89
N PHE A 179 -4.55 6.02 9.86
CA PHE A 179 -4.92 6.32 8.48
C PHE A 179 -6.42 6.13 8.24
N PHE A 180 -7.01 5.03 8.69
CA PHE A 180 -8.43 4.78 8.50
C PHE A 180 -9.30 5.76 9.29
N SER A 181 -8.87 6.16 10.48
CA SER A 181 -9.52 7.24 11.22
C SER A 181 -9.44 8.57 10.47
N MET A 182 -8.27 8.89 9.91
CA MET A 182 -8.02 10.12 9.16
C MET A 182 -8.90 10.25 7.91
N VAL A 183 -9.07 9.15 7.17
CA VAL A 183 -9.87 9.13 5.93
C VAL A 183 -11.36 8.79 6.16
N GLY A 184 -11.79 8.63 7.42
CA GLY A 184 -13.16 8.28 7.75
C GLY A 184 -13.59 6.95 7.14
N ALA A 185 -12.74 5.91 7.25
CA ALA A 185 -12.98 4.62 6.62
C ALA A 185 -14.21 3.92 7.20
N GLU A 186 -15.04 3.35 6.34
CA GLU A 186 -16.18 2.53 6.71
C GLU A 186 -15.79 1.05 6.78
N TYR A 187 -16.39 0.34 7.72
CA TYR A 187 -16.17 -1.09 7.93
C TYR A 187 -17.42 -1.89 7.60
N ILE A 188 -17.23 -3.16 7.21
CA ILE A 188 -18.29 -4.15 7.11
C ILE A 188 -18.14 -5.14 8.27
N ASN A 189 -19.25 -5.48 8.90
CA ASN A 189 -19.25 -6.38 10.06
C ASN A 189 -19.32 -7.85 9.64
N GLU A 190 -20.01 -8.14 8.55
CA GLU A 190 -20.25 -9.51 8.07
C GLU A 190 -20.07 -9.58 6.54
N GLY A 191 -19.78 -10.77 6.02
CA GLY A 191 -19.71 -10.99 4.58
C GLY A 191 -18.43 -10.54 3.89
N VAL A 192 -17.31 -10.38 4.62
CA VAL A 192 -16.01 -9.99 4.02
C VAL A 192 -15.56 -10.98 2.96
N SER A 193 -15.68 -12.28 3.22
CA SER A 193 -15.33 -13.35 2.27
C SER A 193 -16.16 -13.30 1.01
N GLU A 194 -17.45 -13.03 1.15
CA GLU A 194 -18.37 -12.89 -0.01
C GLU A 194 -18.03 -11.65 -0.83
N LEU A 195 -17.72 -10.53 -0.18
CA LEU A 195 -17.27 -9.33 -0.87
C LEU A 195 -15.98 -9.58 -1.65
N ILE A 196 -15.01 -10.34 -1.08
CA ILE A 196 -13.80 -10.73 -1.80
C ILE A 196 -14.15 -11.56 -3.04
N ARG A 197 -15.02 -12.58 -2.92
CA ARG A 197 -15.45 -13.40 -4.06
C ARG A 197 -16.01 -12.53 -5.18
N ASN A 198 -16.87 -11.58 -4.83
CA ASN A 198 -17.52 -10.70 -5.81
C ASN A 198 -16.53 -9.74 -6.50
N LEU A 199 -15.63 -9.11 -5.75
CA LEU A 199 -14.66 -8.15 -6.28
C LEU A 199 -13.53 -8.79 -7.10
N TYR A 200 -13.23 -10.08 -6.84
CA TYR A 200 -12.10 -10.78 -7.46
C TYR A 200 -12.54 -11.97 -8.33
N VAL A 201 -13.78 -11.93 -8.84
CA VAL A 201 -14.27 -12.92 -9.82
C VAL A 201 -13.28 -13.06 -10.98
N GLY A 202 -12.88 -14.30 -11.30
CA GLY A 202 -11.95 -14.59 -12.38
C GLY A 202 -10.48 -14.18 -12.10
N LYS A 203 -10.18 -13.65 -10.91
CA LYS A 203 -8.82 -13.29 -10.50
C LYS A 203 -8.24 -14.19 -9.42
N ILE A 204 -9.08 -14.90 -8.69
CA ILE A 204 -8.74 -15.87 -7.65
C ILE A 204 -9.58 -17.14 -7.79
N CYS A 205 -9.11 -18.22 -7.17
CA CYS A 205 -9.89 -19.45 -7.07
C CYS A 205 -11.19 -19.21 -6.27
N GLN A 206 -12.34 -19.61 -6.84
CA GLN A 206 -13.65 -19.44 -6.21
C GLN A 206 -13.83 -20.33 -4.96
N HIS A 207 -13.06 -21.42 -4.87
CA HIS A 207 -13.10 -22.38 -3.75
C HIS A 207 -11.95 -22.17 -2.75
N ALA A 208 -11.22 -21.04 -2.82
CA ALA A 208 -10.26 -20.70 -1.78
C ALA A 208 -10.97 -20.52 -0.43
N ASP A 209 -10.35 -21.02 0.64
CA ASP A 209 -10.86 -20.85 2.00
C ASP A 209 -10.65 -19.40 2.49
N LEU A 210 -11.51 -18.51 2.01
CA LEU A 210 -11.45 -17.08 2.37
C LEU A 210 -11.79 -16.84 3.83
N ASP A 211 -12.63 -17.67 4.46
CA ASP A 211 -12.98 -17.50 5.86
C ASP A 211 -11.79 -17.77 6.79
N MET A 212 -10.99 -18.76 6.44
CA MET A 212 -9.73 -19.02 7.13
C MET A 212 -8.76 -17.86 6.91
N LEU A 213 -8.58 -17.39 5.67
CA LEU A 213 -7.65 -16.32 5.35
C LEU A 213 -8.03 -14.99 6.03
N VAL A 214 -9.31 -14.62 6.04
CA VAL A 214 -9.82 -13.43 6.73
C VAL A 214 -9.52 -13.48 8.23
N ARG A 215 -9.65 -14.65 8.85
CA ARG A 215 -9.43 -14.80 10.31
C ARG A 215 -7.95 -14.88 10.69
N GLN A 216 -7.15 -15.61 9.93
CA GLN A 216 -5.77 -15.96 10.32
C GLN A 216 -4.71 -15.06 9.67
N HIS A 217 -4.98 -14.54 8.46
CA HIS A 217 -4.01 -13.81 7.65
C HIS A 217 -4.58 -12.51 7.07
N PRO A 218 -5.27 -11.64 7.87
CA PRO A 218 -5.96 -10.48 7.32
C PRO A 218 -5.01 -9.45 6.67
N CYS A 219 -3.82 -9.21 7.23
CA CYS A 219 -2.84 -8.29 6.65
C CYS A 219 -2.26 -8.83 5.35
N GLU A 220 -1.81 -10.09 5.38
CA GLU A 220 -1.27 -10.78 4.20
C GLU A 220 -2.31 -10.86 3.10
N LEU A 221 -3.57 -11.10 3.47
CA LEU A 221 -4.69 -11.13 2.53
C LEU A 221 -4.93 -9.75 1.89
N ALA A 222 -4.91 -8.68 2.67
CA ALA A 222 -5.08 -7.33 2.15
C ALA A 222 -3.99 -6.98 1.12
N TYR A 223 -2.71 -7.22 1.43
CA TYR A 223 -1.61 -6.99 0.48
C TYR A 223 -1.67 -7.93 -0.73
N ALA A 224 -2.00 -9.21 -0.54
CA ALA A 224 -2.18 -10.15 -1.63
C ALA A 224 -3.29 -9.69 -2.60
N LEU A 225 -4.44 -9.26 -2.07
CA LEU A 225 -5.55 -8.76 -2.87
C LEU A 225 -5.19 -7.44 -3.59
N ALA A 226 -4.41 -6.55 -2.96
CA ALA A 226 -3.91 -5.35 -3.60
C ALA A 226 -3.02 -5.69 -4.81
N LEU A 227 -2.07 -6.63 -4.66
CA LEU A 227 -1.21 -7.11 -5.74
C LEU A 227 -2.01 -7.80 -6.86
N ILE A 228 -2.95 -8.66 -6.51
CA ILE A 228 -3.82 -9.37 -7.48
C ILE A 228 -4.71 -8.40 -8.27
N ALA A 229 -5.06 -7.24 -7.67
CA ALA A 229 -5.87 -6.23 -8.34
C ALA A 229 -5.13 -5.52 -9.47
N THR A 230 -3.79 -5.52 -9.48
CA THR A 230 -3.02 -4.91 -10.56
C THR A 230 -3.24 -5.67 -11.86
N THR A 231 -3.29 -4.95 -12.97
CA THR A 231 -3.38 -5.55 -14.31
C THR A 231 -1.99 -5.87 -14.87
N ASP A 232 -0.94 -5.35 -14.25
CA ASP A 232 0.43 -5.56 -14.66
C ASP A 232 1.01 -6.79 -13.95
N TYR A 233 1.18 -7.89 -14.70
CA TYR A 233 1.83 -9.11 -14.20
C TYR A 233 3.34 -8.94 -13.87
N ARG A 234 3.90 -7.76 -14.09
CA ARG A 234 5.24 -7.38 -13.62
C ARG A 234 5.25 -6.96 -12.15
N SER A 235 4.09 -6.80 -11.54
CA SER A 235 4.03 -6.52 -10.11
C SER A 235 4.64 -7.68 -9.34
N ILE A 236 5.74 -7.39 -8.68
CA ILE A 236 6.41 -8.29 -7.74
C ILE A 236 6.03 -7.87 -6.33
N THR A 237 5.95 -8.84 -5.42
CA THR A 237 5.71 -8.50 -4.01
C THR A 237 6.85 -7.61 -3.51
N PRO A 238 6.56 -6.38 -3.03
CA PRO A 238 7.59 -5.47 -2.57
C PRO A 238 8.44 -6.08 -1.47
N GLY A 239 9.76 -5.87 -1.49
CA GLY A 239 10.68 -6.47 -0.52
C GLY A 239 10.34 -6.10 0.93
N TRP A 240 9.82 -4.91 1.18
CA TRP A 240 9.34 -4.51 2.51
C TRP A 240 8.16 -5.36 2.97
N VAL A 241 7.20 -5.66 2.08
CA VAL A 241 6.04 -6.52 2.38
C VAL A 241 6.51 -7.94 2.68
N LEU A 242 7.41 -8.52 1.88
CA LEU A 242 7.96 -9.84 2.13
C LEU A 242 8.68 -9.95 3.47
N HIS A 243 9.39 -8.89 3.87
CA HIS A 243 10.11 -8.86 5.14
C HIS A 243 9.16 -8.80 6.34
N ASN A 244 8.12 -7.97 6.27
CA ASN A 244 7.22 -7.72 7.40
C ASN A 244 6.00 -8.66 7.42
N TYR A 245 5.58 -9.15 6.26
CA TYR A 245 4.44 -10.04 6.07
C TYR A 245 4.80 -11.21 5.14
N PRO A 246 5.72 -12.10 5.57
CA PRO A 246 6.21 -13.21 4.72
C PRO A 246 5.10 -14.18 4.27
N GLY A 247 3.98 -14.21 5.00
CA GLY A 247 2.82 -15.02 4.64
C GLY A 247 2.06 -14.55 3.38
N VAL A 248 2.39 -13.38 2.81
CA VAL A 248 1.72 -12.87 1.60
C VAL A 248 1.84 -13.83 0.42
N GLU A 249 3.03 -14.41 0.19
CA GLU A 249 3.23 -15.38 -0.89
C GLU A 249 2.45 -16.67 -0.68
N PHE A 250 2.36 -17.14 0.56
CA PHE A 250 1.52 -18.28 0.92
C PHE A 250 0.04 -17.99 0.62
N VAL A 251 -0.45 -16.80 0.98
CA VAL A 251 -1.82 -16.39 0.69
C VAL A 251 -2.05 -16.29 -0.83
N ILE A 252 -1.12 -15.70 -1.59
CA ILE A 252 -1.20 -15.64 -3.06
C ILE A 252 -1.26 -17.06 -3.65
N LYS A 253 -0.44 -17.98 -3.13
CA LYS A 253 -0.46 -19.38 -3.57
C LYS A 253 -1.85 -20.00 -3.35
N LEU A 254 -2.47 -19.83 -2.19
CA LEU A 254 -3.80 -20.36 -1.91
C LEU A 254 -4.89 -19.74 -2.80
N LEU A 255 -4.76 -18.45 -3.11
CA LEU A 255 -5.73 -17.73 -3.94
C LEU A 255 -5.58 -18.03 -5.44
N ARG A 256 -4.37 -18.28 -5.94
CA ARG A 256 -4.08 -18.27 -7.38
C ARG A 256 -3.34 -19.48 -7.92
N HIS A 257 -2.58 -20.23 -7.11
CA HIS A 257 -1.71 -21.29 -7.59
C HIS A 257 -2.08 -22.69 -7.07
N ALA A 258 -3.05 -22.77 -6.16
CA ALA A 258 -3.63 -24.02 -5.74
C ALA A 258 -4.92 -24.25 -6.55
N SER A 259 -4.90 -25.20 -7.52
CA SER A 259 -6.09 -25.53 -8.29
C SER A 259 -7.13 -26.20 -7.40
N CYS A 260 -8.40 -25.80 -7.56
CA CYS A 260 -9.50 -26.50 -6.93
C CYS A 260 -9.87 -27.78 -7.70
N ASN A 261 -10.34 -28.80 -6.98
CA ASN A 261 -10.75 -30.06 -7.60
C ASN A 261 -12.04 -29.94 -8.46
N GLU A 262 -12.84 -28.90 -8.20
CA GLU A 262 -14.11 -28.67 -8.86
C GLU A 262 -14.01 -27.90 -10.19
N GLY A 263 -12.82 -27.33 -10.49
CA GLY A 263 -12.57 -26.63 -11.73
C GLY A 263 -13.34 -25.32 -11.85
N CYS A 264 -13.01 -24.30 -11.04
CA CYS A 264 -13.65 -22.98 -11.17
C CYS A 264 -13.14 -22.20 -12.39
N VAL A 265 -13.86 -21.13 -12.76
CA VAL A 265 -13.52 -20.29 -13.92
C VAL A 265 -12.07 -19.82 -13.90
N TYR A 266 -11.57 -19.35 -12.74
CA TYR A 266 -10.18 -18.94 -12.60
C TYR A 266 -9.22 -20.10 -12.82
N CYS A 267 -9.39 -21.22 -12.12
CA CYS A 267 -8.48 -22.37 -12.21
C CYS A 267 -8.46 -22.96 -13.62
N ASN A 268 -9.61 -23.08 -14.27
CA ASN A 268 -9.68 -23.61 -15.63
C ASN A 268 -9.03 -22.68 -16.66
N SER A 269 -9.14 -21.36 -16.49
CA SER A 269 -8.57 -20.39 -17.45
C SER A 269 -7.09 -20.09 -17.22
N GLN A 270 -6.66 -19.98 -15.95
CA GLN A 270 -5.33 -19.48 -15.60
C GLN A 270 -4.31 -20.61 -15.35
N LEU A 271 -4.78 -21.78 -14.91
CA LEU A 271 -3.91 -22.93 -14.64
C LEU A 271 -3.91 -23.94 -15.81
N ASP A 272 -4.59 -23.63 -16.91
CA ASP A 272 -4.48 -24.39 -18.16
C ASP A 272 -3.20 -23.99 -18.89
N VAL A 273 -2.24 -24.93 -18.91
CA VAL A 273 -0.92 -24.72 -19.53
C VAL A 273 -1.01 -24.47 -21.03
N LEU A 274 -1.89 -25.19 -21.74
CA LEU A 274 -2.07 -25.04 -23.18
C LEU A 274 -2.70 -23.69 -23.52
N HIS A 275 -3.68 -23.24 -22.73
CA HIS A 275 -4.30 -21.92 -22.89
C HIS A 275 -3.27 -20.81 -22.70
N ASN A 276 -2.50 -20.86 -21.62
CA ASN A 276 -1.49 -19.86 -21.32
C ASN A 276 -0.35 -19.85 -22.34
N LEU A 277 0.08 -21.02 -22.80
CA LEU A 277 1.09 -21.13 -23.84
C LEU A 277 0.59 -20.52 -25.16
N LYS A 278 -0.66 -20.81 -25.54
CA LYS A 278 -1.27 -20.25 -26.73
C LYS A 278 -1.43 -18.73 -26.65
N ALA A 279 -1.82 -18.21 -25.50
CA ALA A 279 -1.94 -16.77 -25.27
C ALA A 279 -0.59 -16.04 -25.33
N PHE A 280 0.46 -16.67 -24.82
CA PHE A 280 1.80 -16.08 -24.75
C PHE A 280 2.59 -16.21 -26.06
N PHE A 281 2.56 -17.38 -26.71
CA PHE A 281 3.34 -17.65 -27.92
C PHE A 281 2.54 -17.66 -29.23
N GLY A 282 1.22 -17.48 -29.17
CA GLY A 282 0.35 -17.59 -30.35
C GLY A 282 0.09 -19.01 -30.83
N TYR A 283 0.66 -20.02 -30.16
CA TYR A 283 0.41 -21.46 -30.46
C TYR A 283 0.53 -22.27 -29.17
N GLY A 284 -0.22 -23.37 -29.09
CA GLY A 284 -0.29 -24.21 -27.91
C GLY A 284 -0.03 -25.69 -28.23
N ARG A 285 1.16 -26.02 -28.78
CA ARG A 285 1.55 -27.40 -29.01
C ARG A 285 2.91 -27.69 -28.40
N PHE A 286 2.97 -28.73 -27.58
CA PHE A 286 4.21 -29.29 -27.09
C PHE A 286 4.72 -30.38 -28.07
N ARG A 287 6.01 -30.61 -28.06
CA ARG A 287 6.59 -31.75 -28.78
C ARG A 287 6.20 -33.04 -28.10
N THR A 288 5.88 -34.05 -28.91
CA THR A 288 5.71 -35.42 -28.43
C THR A 288 7.02 -36.21 -28.66
N TYR A 289 7.30 -37.10 -27.77
CA TYR A 289 8.41 -38.07 -27.90
C TYR A 289 7.80 -39.43 -28.04
N GLU A 290 8.07 -40.10 -29.17
CA GLU A 290 7.51 -41.44 -29.48
C GLU A 290 5.98 -41.54 -29.33
N GLY A 291 5.29 -40.39 -29.58
CA GLY A 291 3.85 -40.27 -29.41
C GLY A 291 3.37 -39.86 -28.02
N GLU A 292 4.25 -39.80 -27.02
CA GLU A 292 3.91 -39.46 -25.64
C GLU A 292 4.01 -37.94 -25.39
N PRO A 293 3.01 -37.31 -24.73
CA PRO A 293 2.97 -35.89 -24.47
C PRO A 293 3.78 -35.50 -23.22
N LEU A 294 4.99 -35.96 -23.08
CA LEU A 294 5.81 -35.80 -21.86
C LEU A 294 6.08 -34.33 -21.50
N GLN A 295 6.31 -33.47 -22.51
CA GLN A 295 6.55 -32.05 -22.24
C GLN A 295 5.28 -31.35 -21.71
N GLU A 296 4.12 -31.71 -22.26
CA GLU A 296 2.84 -31.17 -21.76
C GLU A 296 2.57 -31.62 -20.32
N GLN A 297 2.78 -32.93 -20.05
CA GLN A 297 2.61 -33.46 -18.69
C GLN A 297 3.57 -32.80 -17.69
N ALA A 298 4.84 -32.60 -18.08
CA ALA A 298 5.80 -31.90 -17.22
C ALA A 298 5.40 -30.43 -16.95
N ALA A 299 4.95 -29.73 -17.98
CA ALA A 299 4.50 -28.36 -17.83
C ALA A 299 3.22 -28.26 -16.98
N GLN A 300 2.27 -29.19 -17.13
CA GLN A 300 1.07 -29.27 -16.29
C GLN A 300 1.42 -29.58 -14.83
N ALA A 301 2.36 -30.48 -14.59
CA ALA A 301 2.84 -30.79 -13.25
C ALA A 301 3.50 -29.58 -12.59
N ALA A 302 4.32 -28.83 -13.34
CA ALA A 302 4.97 -27.62 -12.83
C ALA A 302 3.98 -26.48 -12.47
N VAL A 303 2.87 -26.37 -13.20
CA VAL A 303 1.81 -25.36 -12.91
C VAL A 303 0.95 -25.76 -11.71
N LYS A 304 0.73 -27.06 -11.53
CA LYS A 304 -0.10 -27.57 -10.41
C LYS A 304 0.66 -27.63 -9.08
N GLY A 305 1.99 -27.49 -9.10
CA GLY A 305 2.88 -27.51 -7.93
C GLY A 305 3.18 -28.88 -7.46
#